data_a209c57ee3e7d8f64cdd52ec2de05469
#
_entry.id   a209c57ee3e7d8f64cdd52ec2de05469
#
_cell.length_a   1.000
_cell.length_b   1.000
_cell.length_c   1.000
_cell.angle_alpha   90.00
_cell.angle_beta   90.00
_cell.angle_gamma   90.00
#
_symmetry.space_group_name_H-M   'P 1'
#
loop_
_entity.id
_entity.type
_entity.pdbx_description
1 polymer ?
#
loop_
_entity_poly.entity_id
_entity_poly.type
_entity_poly.pdbx_seq_one_letter_code
_entity_poly.pdbx_strand_id
1 'polypeptide(L)'
;MNPETTSRLEKILDPGLPALNPLDAWGAGGPDAILIMQDCLSAILNDPDAAFGTVVHDRGPLGMVYPNYVEYMRVAHSASGKPRFLVANHQGSGSDREAAIKVTKEGFPVLDGVRSFLSASRCLLNYRDFCKRQPIRENPVDMAALKQARIRLASGEKMDESDASM
;
A
#
# COMPACT_ATOMS: atom_id res chain seq x y z
N MET A 1 -6.35 14.65 4.84
CA MET A 1 -6.24 15.29 3.53
C MET A 1 -6.07 16.79 3.75
N ASN A 2 -5.09 17.38 3.10
CA ASN A 2 -4.75 18.79 3.23
C ASN A 2 -5.87 19.67 2.66
N PRO A 3 -6.16 20.86 3.23
CA PRO A 3 -7.18 21.79 2.72
C PRO A 3 -6.97 22.21 1.26
N GLU A 4 -5.71 22.35 0.83
CA GLU A 4 -5.38 22.67 -0.55
C GLU A 4 -5.81 21.55 -1.51
N THR A 5 -5.57 20.30 -1.14
CA THR A 5 -6.02 19.12 -1.90
C THR A 5 -7.54 19.07 -1.97
N THR A 6 -8.24 19.34 -0.85
CA THR A 6 -9.70 19.43 -0.83
C THR A 6 -10.20 20.46 -1.82
N SER A 7 -9.67 21.70 -1.75
CA SER A 7 -10.06 22.78 -2.66
C SER A 7 -9.74 22.48 -4.14
N ARG A 8 -8.71 21.68 -4.40
CA ARG A 8 -8.40 21.20 -5.74
C ARG A 8 -9.43 20.17 -6.22
N LEU A 9 -9.79 19.21 -5.37
CA LEU A 9 -10.78 18.20 -5.68
C LEU A 9 -12.18 18.81 -5.94
N GLU A 10 -12.58 19.81 -5.16
CA GLU A 10 -13.84 20.54 -5.39
C GLU A 10 -13.94 21.19 -6.77
N LYS A 11 -12.80 21.53 -7.39
CA LYS A 11 -12.75 22.08 -8.75
C LYS A 11 -12.75 21.03 -9.85
N ILE A 12 -12.37 19.79 -9.53
CA ILE A 12 -12.27 18.67 -10.47
C ILE A 12 -13.58 17.89 -10.49
N LEU A 13 -14.20 17.69 -9.33
CA LEU A 13 -15.38 16.87 -9.15
C LEU A 13 -16.63 17.50 -9.82
N ASP A 14 -17.52 16.64 -10.26
CA ASP A 14 -18.84 17.06 -10.68
C ASP A 14 -19.58 17.78 -9.53
N PRO A 15 -20.40 18.80 -9.83
CA PRO A 15 -21.15 19.55 -8.84
C PRO A 15 -21.99 18.63 -7.94
N GLY A 16 -21.84 18.81 -6.63
CA GLY A 16 -22.59 18.06 -5.61
C GLY A 16 -21.85 16.84 -5.05
N LEU A 17 -20.71 16.45 -5.61
CA LEU A 17 -19.87 15.41 -5.02
C LEU A 17 -18.96 16.00 -3.92
N PRO A 18 -18.92 15.41 -2.73
CA PRO A 18 -18.10 15.90 -1.64
C PRO A 18 -16.61 15.50 -1.82
N ALA A 19 -15.70 16.47 -1.65
CA ALA A 19 -14.26 16.24 -1.67
C ALA A 19 -13.77 15.64 -0.34
N LEU A 20 -14.07 14.38 -0.11
CA LEU A 20 -13.77 13.65 1.13
C LEU A 20 -12.77 12.49 0.86
N ASN A 21 -12.27 11.88 1.91
CA ASN A 21 -11.49 10.65 1.83
C ASN A 21 -12.13 9.59 2.77
N PRO A 22 -12.65 8.49 2.24
CA PRO A 22 -12.58 8.04 0.83
C PRO A 22 -13.36 8.95 -0.12
N LEU A 23 -12.83 9.09 -1.35
CA LEU A 23 -13.43 9.90 -2.40
C LEU A 23 -14.30 9.02 -3.30
N ASP A 24 -15.56 9.41 -3.47
CA ASP A 24 -16.39 8.94 -4.58
C ASP A 24 -16.29 9.97 -5.71
N ALA A 25 -15.54 9.62 -6.75
CA ALA A 25 -15.33 10.48 -7.91
C ALA A 25 -16.26 10.12 -9.09
N TRP A 26 -17.18 9.16 -8.89
CA TRP A 26 -18.12 8.76 -9.92
C TRP A 26 -19.33 9.70 -9.94
N GLY A 27 -19.31 10.64 -10.87
CA GLY A 27 -20.41 11.57 -11.08
C GLY A 27 -21.40 11.11 -12.17
N ALA A 28 -21.77 12.01 -13.06
CA ALA A 28 -22.75 11.75 -14.12
C ALA A 28 -22.31 10.77 -15.22
N GLY A 29 -21.06 10.29 -15.20
CA GLY A 29 -20.53 9.36 -16.20
C GLY A 29 -20.40 9.96 -17.60
N GLY A 30 -20.15 11.25 -17.70
CA GLY A 30 -19.97 11.97 -18.97
C GLY A 30 -18.66 11.58 -19.69
N PRO A 31 -18.39 12.17 -20.86
CA PRO A 31 -17.20 11.87 -21.67
C PRO A 31 -15.89 12.15 -20.94
N ASP A 32 -15.89 13.03 -19.97
CA ASP A 32 -14.71 13.44 -19.20
C ASP A 32 -14.49 12.60 -17.93
N ALA A 33 -15.35 11.61 -17.62
CA ALA A 33 -15.29 10.82 -16.40
C ALA A 33 -13.91 10.16 -16.19
N ILE A 34 -13.26 9.69 -17.25
CA ILE A 34 -11.92 9.10 -17.19
C ILE A 34 -10.89 10.14 -16.73
N LEU A 35 -10.93 11.36 -17.25
CA LEU A 35 -10.01 12.43 -16.88
C LEU A 35 -10.26 12.89 -15.44
N ILE A 36 -11.51 13.02 -15.05
CA ILE A 36 -11.91 13.36 -13.67
C ILE A 36 -11.32 12.34 -12.69
N MET A 37 -11.46 11.05 -12.96
CA MET A 37 -10.91 9.98 -12.10
C MET A 37 -9.38 10.04 -12.02
N GLN A 38 -8.69 10.27 -13.14
CA GLN A 38 -7.23 10.42 -13.17
C GLN A 38 -6.76 11.63 -12.37
N ASP A 39 -7.41 12.76 -12.56
CA ASP A 39 -7.07 14.01 -11.90
C ASP A 39 -7.35 13.96 -10.39
N CYS A 40 -8.45 13.32 -9.98
CA CYS A 40 -8.79 13.08 -8.58
C CYS A 40 -7.73 12.20 -7.90
N LEU A 41 -7.36 11.07 -8.49
CA LEU A 41 -6.35 10.18 -7.92
C LEU A 41 -4.98 10.86 -7.88
N SER A 42 -4.64 11.63 -8.90
CA SER A 42 -3.41 12.43 -8.95
C SER A 42 -3.39 13.50 -7.86
N ALA A 43 -4.51 14.19 -7.61
CA ALA A 43 -4.61 15.17 -6.55
C ALA A 43 -4.42 14.54 -5.17
N ILE A 44 -5.05 13.39 -4.91
CA ILE A 44 -4.92 12.65 -3.65
C ILE A 44 -3.47 12.16 -3.44
N LEU A 45 -2.84 11.60 -4.46
CA LEU A 45 -1.46 11.10 -4.34
C LEU A 45 -0.43 12.23 -4.18
N ASN A 46 -0.69 13.41 -4.74
CA ASN A 46 0.16 14.58 -4.54
C ASN A 46 -0.07 15.29 -3.20
N ASP A 47 -1.12 14.92 -2.44
CA ASP A 47 -1.31 15.45 -1.07
C ASP A 47 -0.07 15.13 -0.21
N PRO A 48 0.54 16.12 0.46
CA PRO A 48 1.74 15.89 1.28
C PRO A 48 1.50 14.89 2.42
N ASP A 49 0.28 14.81 2.93
CA ASP A 49 -0.09 13.90 4.02
C ASP A 49 -0.45 12.49 3.55
N ALA A 50 -0.61 12.26 2.24
CA ALA A 50 -0.88 10.94 1.69
C ALA A 50 0.38 10.09 1.65
N ALA A 51 0.37 8.93 2.30
CA ALA A 51 1.45 7.95 2.24
C ALA A 51 1.36 7.07 0.98
N PHE A 52 0.17 6.80 0.50
CA PHE A 52 -0.17 6.01 -0.70
C PHE A 52 -1.59 6.33 -1.16
N GLY A 53 -1.96 5.86 -2.34
CA GLY A 53 -3.33 5.94 -2.85
C GLY A 53 -3.89 4.57 -3.22
N THR A 54 -5.20 4.49 -3.35
CA THR A 54 -5.86 3.26 -3.79
C THR A 54 -7.09 3.57 -4.62
N VAL A 55 -7.32 2.74 -5.63
CA VAL A 55 -8.58 2.67 -6.35
C VAL A 55 -9.33 1.46 -5.85
N VAL A 56 -10.48 1.69 -5.20
CA VAL A 56 -11.38 0.62 -4.74
C VAL A 56 -12.48 0.46 -5.78
N HIS A 57 -12.66 -0.74 -6.29
CA HIS A 57 -13.58 -1.01 -7.39
C HIS A 57 -14.20 -2.40 -7.33
N ASP A 58 -15.29 -2.60 -8.03
CA ASP A 58 -15.79 -3.93 -8.31
C ASP A 58 -15.03 -4.57 -9.47
N ARG A 59 -14.83 -5.90 -9.39
CA ARG A 59 -14.35 -6.66 -10.53
C ARG A 59 -15.41 -6.69 -11.63
N GLY A 60 -14.98 -6.63 -12.87
CA GLY A 60 -15.85 -6.81 -14.03
C GLY A 60 -16.34 -8.25 -14.21
N PRO A 61 -17.05 -8.52 -15.31
CA PRO A 61 -17.47 -9.87 -15.68
C PRO A 61 -16.29 -10.84 -15.62
N LEU A 62 -16.52 -12.03 -15.09
CA LEU A 62 -15.48 -13.07 -14.88
C LEU A 62 -14.28 -12.60 -14.04
N GLY A 63 -14.48 -11.60 -13.16
CA GLY A 63 -13.43 -11.06 -12.30
C GLY A 63 -12.42 -10.16 -13.00
N MET A 64 -12.74 -9.64 -14.16
CA MET A 64 -11.86 -8.80 -14.98
C MET A 64 -11.34 -7.59 -14.21
N VAL A 65 -10.04 -7.31 -14.36
CA VAL A 65 -9.43 -6.05 -13.94
C VAL A 65 -9.63 -5.02 -15.04
N TYR A 66 -10.39 -3.97 -14.75
CA TYR A 66 -10.66 -2.92 -15.74
C TYR A 66 -9.38 -2.15 -16.10
N PRO A 67 -8.99 -2.08 -17.39
CA PRO A 67 -7.79 -1.37 -17.82
C PRO A 67 -7.75 0.09 -17.41
N ASN A 68 -8.91 0.77 -17.39
CA ASN A 68 -9.00 2.18 -17.00
C ASN A 68 -8.50 2.44 -15.58
N TYR A 69 -8.81 1.58 -14.61
CA TYR A 69 -8.32 1.74 -13.24
C TYR A 69 -6.80 1.60 -13.14
N VAL A 70 -6.22 0.74 -13.96
CA VAL A 70 -4.76 0.61 -14.06
C VAL A 70 -4.15 1.88 -14.65
N GLU A 71 -4.79 2.46 -15.67
CA GLU A 71 -4.33 3.69 -16.29
C GLU A 71 -4.42 4.89 -15.33
N TYR A 72 -5.49 5.01 -14.55
CA TYR A 72 -5.57 6.04 -13.49
C TYR A 72 -4.37 5.96 -12.54
N MET A 73 -3.98 4.75 -12.15
CA MET A 73 -2.83 4.54 -11.27
C MET A 73 -1.50 4.90 -11.95
N ARG A 74 -1.34 4.60 -13.24
CA ARG A 74 -0.11 4.96 -13.99
C ARG A 74 0.07 6.46 -14.08
N VAL A 75 -0.99 7.18 -14.45
CA VAL A 75 -0.97 8.65 -14.56
C VAL A 75 -0.66 9.28 -13.20
N ALA A 76 -1.38 8.89 -12.16
CA ALA A 76 -1.19 9.42 -10.82
C ALA A 76 0.21 9.11 -10.25
N HIS A 77 0.77 7.93 -10.58
CA HIS A 77 2.15 7.60 -10.20
C HIS A 77 3.17 8.49 -10.88
N SER A 78 3.03 8.68 -12.18
CA SER A 78 3.96 9.52 -12.93
C SER A 78 4.05 10.93 -12.34
N ALA A 79 2.95 11.40 -11.73
CA ALA A 79 2.89 12.70 -11.08
C ALA A 79 3.49 12.73 -9.66
N SER A 80 3.41 11.64 -8.89
CA SER A 80 3.72 11.65 -7.44
C SER A 80 4.84 10.70 -7.01
N GLY A 81 5.08 9.62 -7.76
CA GLY A 81 6.00 8.53 -7.37
C GLY A 81 5.56 7.69 -6.16
N LYS A 82 4.42 8.01 -5.52
CA LYS A 82 3.95 7.33 -4.32
C LYS A 82 3.37 5.94 -4.61
N PRO A 83 3.40 5.01 -3.62
CA PRO A 83 2.76 3.71 -3.73
C PRO A 83 1.26 3.82 -4.00
N ARG A 84 0.71 2.90 -4.79
CA ARG A 84 -0.71 2.82 -5.13
C ARG A 84 -1.13 1.39 -5.33
N PHE A 85 -2.40 1.13 -5.04
CA PHE A 85 -2.98 -0.20 -5.02
C PHE A 85 -4.32 -0.22 -5.75
N LEU A 86 -4.61 -1.33 -6.39
CA LEU A 86 -5.93 -1.63 -6.94
C LEU A 86 -6.62 -2.63 -6.01
N VAL A 87 -7.78 -2.29 -5.49
CA VAL A 87 -8.47 -3.08 -4.48
C VAL A 87 -9.86 -3.45 -4.96
N ALA A 88 -10.16 -4.74 -5.03
CA ALA A 88 -11.52 -5.20 -5.27
C ALA A 88 -12.35 -5.15 -3.98
N ASN A 89 -13.63 -4.76 -4.08
CA ASN A 89 -14.54 -4.64 -2.94
C ASN A 89 -14.78 -5.97 -2.24
N HIS A 90 -14.77 -7.09 -2.96
CA HIS A 90 -15.10 -8.41 -2.45
C HIS A 90 -13.96 -9.40 -2.63
N GLN A 91 -13.95 -10.44 -1.81
CA GLN A 91 -12.97 -11.51 -1.86
C GLN A 91 -13.38 -12.59 -2.88
N GLY A 92 -12.39 -13.29 -3.43
CA GLY A 92 -12.61 -14.50 -4.22
C GLY A 92 -12.92 -14.26 -5.69
N SER A 93 -12.63 -13.09 -6.20
CA SER A 93 -12.84 -12.75 -7.61
C SER A 93 -11.75 -13.27 -8.57
N GLY A 94 -10.89 -14.12 -8.13
CA GLY A 94 -9.63 -14.61 -8.72
C GLY A 94 -9.58 -15.10 -10.17
N SER A 95 -10.58 -14.80 -11.00
CA SER A 95 -10.65 -15.30 -12.39
C SER A 95 -9.73 -14.57 -13.37
N ASP A 96 -9.38 -13.30 -13.13
CA ASP A 96 -8.43 -12.56 -13.98
C ASP A 96 -7.02 -12.51 -13.34
N ARG A 97 -6.52 -13.69 -12.99
CA ARG A 97 -5.25 -13.82 -12.29
C ARG A 97 -4.06 -13.34 -13.12
N GLU A 98 -4.07 -13.59 -14.41
CA GLU A 98 -2.95 -13.20 -15.30
C GLU A 98 -2.82 -11.67 -15.38
N ALA A 99 -3.93 -10.96 -15.56
CA ALA A 99 -3.93 -9.50 -15.54
C ALA A 99 -3.51 -8.95 -14.18
N ALA A 100 -3.99 -9.52 -13.07
CA ALA A 100 -3.58 -9.11 -11.73
C ALA A 100 -2.08 -9.30 -11.49
N ILE A 101 -1.50 -10.43 -11.92
CA ILE A 101 -0.06 -10.69 -11.83
C ILE A 101 0.73 -9.69 -12.69
N LYS A 102 0.29 -9.45 -13.93
CA LYS A 102 0.93 -8.51 -14.83
C LYS A 102 0.97 -7.11 -14.23
N VAL A 103 -0.17 -6.60 -13.78
CA VAL A 103 -0.31 -5.27 -13.18
C VAL A 103 0.52 -5.15 -11.89
N THR A 104 0.54 -6.21 -11.06
CA THR A 104 1.38 -6.25 -9.86
C THR A 104 2.88 -6.19 -10.20
N LYS A 105 3.33 -6.89 -11.24
CA LYS A 105 4.73 -6.83 -11.71
C LYS A 105 5.11 -5.44 -12.28
N GLU A 106 4.15 -4.68 -12.77
CA GLU A 106 4.33 -3.29 -13.18
C GLU A 106 4.46 -2.32 -11.98
N GLY A 107 4.33 -2.83 -10.75
CA GLY A 107 4.42 -2.03 -9.52
C GLY A 107 3.08 -1.51 -9.01
N PHE A 108 1.96 -2.06 -9.49
CA PHE A 108 0.60 -1.74 -9.07
C PHE A 108 -0.06 -2.98 -8.41
N PRO A 109 0.18 -3.26 -7.14
CA PRO A 109 -0.39 -4.44 -6.49
C PRO A 109 -1.90 -4.47 -6.59
N VAL A 110 -2.44 -5.62 -7.00
CA VAL A 110 -3.87 -5.90 -7.07
C VAL A 110 -4.25 -6.76 -5.86
N LEU A 111 -5.14 -6.24 -5.02
CA LEU A 111 -5.57 -6.90 -3.78
C LEU A 111 -7.07 -7.19 -3.84
N ASP A 112 -7.45 -8.39 -3.47
CA ASP A 112 -8.85 -8.78 -3.35
C ASP A 112 -9.32 -8.64 -1.90
N GLY A 113 -10.35 -7.83 -1.72
CA GLY A 113 -10.99 -7.56 -0.43
C GLY A 113 -10.39 -6.38 0.34
N VAL A 114 -11.26 -5.47 0.75
CA VAL A 114 -10.89 -4.27 1.52
C VAL A 114 -10.21 -4.63 2.85
N ARG A 115 -10.63 -5.72 3.51
CA ARG A 115 -9.99 -6.17 4.76
C ARG A 115 -8.52 -6.54 4.53
N SER A 116 -8.23 -7.30 3.47
CA SER A 116 -6.86 -7.69 3.10
C SER A 116 -6.01 -6.46 2.82
N PHE A 117 -6.56 -5.50 2.07
CA PHE A 117 -5.91 -4.23 1.79
C PHE A 117 -5.59 -3.43 3.07
N LEU A 118 -6.55 -3.27 3.98
CA LEU A 118 -6.33 -2.53 5.23
C LEU A 118 -5.25 -3.20 6.09
N SER A 119 -5.25 -4.54 6.18
CA SER A 119 -4.22 -5.29 6.89
C SER A 119 -2.83 -5.11 6.27
N ALA A 120 -2.73 -5.23 4.95
CA ALA A 120 -1.47 -5.04 4.22
C ALA A 120 -0.96 -3.60 4.36
N SER A 121 -1.84 -2.61 4.26
CA SER A 121 -1.50 -1.19 4.44
C SER A 121 -0.96 -0.91 5.84
N ARG A 122 -1.61 -1.47 6.88
CA ARG A 122 -1.13 -1.36 8.26
C ARG A 122 0.27 -1.96 8.43
N CYS A 123 0.50 -3.15 7.86
CA CYS A 123 1.81 -3.80 7.91
C CYS A 123 2.88 -2.96 7.19
N LEU A 124 2.56 -2.41 6.02
CA LEU A 124 3.47 -1.54 5.26
C LEU A 124 3.84 -0.28 6.03
N LEU A 125 2.86 0.40 6.63
CA LEU A 125 3.11 1.60 7.44
C LEU A 125 3.91 1.29 8.69
N ASN A 126 3.62 0.19 9.39
CA ASN A 126 4.39 -0.25 10.55
C ASN A 126 5.85 -0.58 10.16
N TYR A 127 6.06 -1.24 9.01
CA TYR A 127 7.41 -1.53 8.51
C TYR A 127 8.17 -0.25 8.15
N ARG A 128 7.52 0.69 7.48
CA ARG A 128 8.10 2.02 7.19
C ARG A 128 8.54 2.71 8.49
N ASP A 129 7.69 2.71 9.50
CA ASP A 129 7.96 3.36 10.78
C ASP A 129 9.06 2.62 11.57
N PHE A 130 9.11 1.29 11.47
CA PHE A 130 10.23 0.49 11.97
C PHE A 130 11.55 0.88 11.29
N CYS A 131 11.58 0.97 9.96
CA CYS A 131 12.78 1.37 9.22
C CYS A 131 13.26 2.81 9.54
N LYS A 132 12.36 3.68 9.97
CA LYS A 132 12.70 5.06 10.39
C LYS A 132 13.24 5.15 11.82
N ARG A 133 13.04 4.11 12.64
CA ARG A 133 13.61 4.09 14.00
C ARG A 133 15.12 4.07 13.89
N GLN A 134 15.78 4.84 14.78
CA GLN A 134 17.23 4.71 14.89
C GLN A 134 17.57 3.25 15.23
N PRO A 135 18.63 2.69 14.62
CA PRO A 135 19.07 1.35 14.99
C PRO A 135 19.21 1.31 16.50
N ILE A 136 18.58 0.31 17.11
CA ILE A 136 18.82 0.01 18.52
C ILE A 136 20.34 -0.06 18.64
N ARG A 137 20.94 0.74 19.54
CA ARG A 137 22.37 0.63 19.83
C ARG A 137 22.60 -0.84 20.14
N GLU A 138 23.31 -1.52 19.25
CA GLU A 138 23.74 -2.88 19.54
C GLU A 138 24.46 -2.81 20.88
N ASN A 139 23.94 -3.48 21.90
CA ASN A 139 24.72 -3.68 23.09
C ASN A 139 26.04 -4.33 22.63
N PRO A 140 27.19 -3.78 23.01
CA PRO A 140 28.45 -4.38 22.59
C PRO A 140 28.42 -5.85 22.96
N VAL A 141 28.55 -6.71 21.95
CA VAL A 141 28.55 -8.16 22.15
C VAL A 141 29.67 -8.46 23.13
N ASP A 142 29.33 -9.04 24.27
CA ASP A 142 30.34 -9.52 25.20
C ASP A 142 31.12 -10.67 24.53
N MET A 143 32.27 -10.33 23.97
CA MET A 143 33.14 -11.29 23.29
C MET A 143 33.63 -12.42 24.20
N ALA A 144 33.67 -12.20 25.49
CA ALA A 144 34.03 -13.24 26.45
C ALA A 144 32.88 -14.24 26.63
N ALA A 145 31.66 -13.75 26.81
CA ALA A 145 30.46 -14.59 26.85
C ALA A 145 30.26 -15.38 25.54
N LEU A 146 30.45 -14.73 24.36
CA LEU A 146 30.37 -15.38 23.07
C LEU A 146 31.40 -16.51 22.92
N LYS A 147 32.64 -16.30 23.40
CA LYS A 147 33.70 -17.31 23.37
C LYS A 147 33.35 -18.49 24.26
N GLN A 148 32.84 -18.24 25.47
CA GLN A 148 32.39 -19.30 26.38
C GLN A 148 31.22 -20.10 25.80
N ALA A 149 30.23 -19.44 25.24
CA ALA A 149 29.10 -20.11 24.58
C ALA A 149 29.57 -21.01 23.44
N ARG A 150 30.54 -20.58 22.62
CA ARG A 150 31.13 -21.41 21.56
C ARG A 150 31.86 -22.63 22.09
N ILE A 151 32.59 -22.50 23.21
CA ILE A 151 33.27 -23.63 23.83
C ILE A 151 32.26 -24.65 24.36
N ARG A 152 31.22 -24.21 25.05
CA ARG A 152 30.13 -25.08 25.56
C ARG A 152 29.41 -25.81 24.42
N LEU A 153 29.08 -25.11 23.34
CA LEU A 153 28.49 -25.71 22.14
C LEU A 153 29.40 -26.78 21.51
N ALA A 154 30.70 -26.51 21.41
CA ALA A 154 31.69 -27.46 20.88
C ALA A 154 31.90 -28.70 21.76
N SER A 155 31.69 -28.59 23.08
CA SER A 155 31.75 -29.71 24.02
C SER A 155 30.49 -30.60 24.01
N GLY A 156 29.43 -30.23 23.23
CA GLY A 156 28.17 -30.96 23.20
C GLY A 156 27.28 -30.78 24.42
N GLU A 157 27.57 -29.77 25.25
CA GLU A 157 26.74 -29.42 26.40
C GLU A 157 25.36 -28.94 25.94
N LYS A 158 24.28 -29.44 26.57
CA LYS A 158 22.94 -28.98 26.32
C LYS A 158 22.79 -27.57 26.90
N MET A 159 22.48 -26.61 26.01
CA MET A 159 22.13 -25.25 26.41
C MET A 159 20.61 -25.13 26.48
N ASP A 160 20.10 -24.42 27.48
CA ASP A 160 18.69 -24.07 27.59
C ASP A 160 18.41 -22.63 27.15
N GLU A 161 17.13 -22.19 27.20
CA GLU A 161 16.76 -20.85 26.80
C GLU A 161 17.36 -19.75 27.64
N SER A 162 17.71 -20.03 28.91
CA SER A 162 18.36 -19.05 29.78
C SER A 162 19.84 -18.81 29.41
N ASP A 163 20.50 -19.82 28.84
CA ASP A 163 21.84 -19.70 28.30
C ASP A 163 21.91 -18.85 27.03
N ALA A 164 20.79 -18.77 26.27
CA ALA A 164 20.72 -18.00 25.03
C ALA A 164 20.42 -16.51 25.27
N SER A 165 20.04 -16.12 26.47
CA SER A 165 19.67 -14.75 26.84
C SER A 165 20.77 -13.94 27.50
N MET A 166 21.97 -14.51 27.67
CA MET A 166 23.19 -13.81 28.12
C MET A 166 23.96 -13.25 26.92
#